data_8cc8499032f8205dfa0a0e6dff5febfa
#
_entry.id   8cc8499032f8205dfa0a0e6dff5febfa
#
_cell.length_a   1.000
_cell.length_b   1.000
_cell.length_c   1.000
_cell.angle_alpha   90.00
_cell.angle_beta   90.00
_cell.angle_gamma   90.00
#
_symmetry.space_group_name_H-M   'P 1'
#
loop_
_entity.id
_entity.type
_entity.pdbx_description
1 polymer ?
#
loop_
_entity_poly.entity_id
_entity_poly.type
_entity_poly.pdbx_seq_one_letter_code
_entity_poly.pdbx_strand_id
1 'polypeptide(L)'
;KIEDTTSEEFMHIMDININAMYNTSKAVTIYMKKQGYGVILNTSSMVSKYGQPSGIGYPTSKFAVNGFTLSLARELASYNIRVNAVAPGITNTDMVKKLPQEMIEPLIKSIPLGRIGEPKDIANAYLFLASDMASYITGVILSVDGLARS
;
A
#
# COMPACT_ATOMS: atom_id res chain seq x y z
N LYS A 1 -15.08 2.25 16.07
CA LYS A 1 -14.81 0.89 16.60
C LYS A 1 -15.69 -0.11 15.85
N ILE A 2 -15.51 -1.41 16.10
CA ILE A 2 -16.25 -2.45 15.36
C ILE A 2 -17.76 -2.35 15.61
N GLU A 3 -18.15 -2.04 16.81
CA GLU A 3 -19.56 -1.86 17.20
C GLU A 3 -20.20 -0.63 16.56
N ASP A 4 -19.40 0.36 16.14
CA ASP A 4 -19.87 1.62 15.55
C ASP A 4 -19.80 1.60 14.00
N THR A 5 -19.17 0.59 13.41
CA THR A 5 -18.97 0.50 11.96
C THR A 5 -20.12 -0.27 11.32
N THR A 6 -20.86 0.36 10.42
CA THR A 6 -21.92 -0.32 9.66
C THR A 6 -21.33 -1.19 8.55
N SER A 7 -22.13 -2.19 8.10
CA SER A 7 -21.76 -3.01 6.95
C SER A 7 -21.58 -2.18 5.68
N GLU A 8 -22.34 -1.12 5.51
CA GLU A 8 -22.27 -0.21 4.37
C GLU A 8 -20.93 0.56 4.36
N GLU A 9 -20.54 1.14 5.51
CA GLU A 9 -19.24 1.82 5.65
C GLU A 9 -18.07 0.87 5.41
N PHE A 10 -18.15 -0.35 5.95
CA PHE A 10 -17.13 -1.38 5.72
C PHE A 10 -17.01 -1.71 4.22
N MET A 11 -18.13 -1.98 3.55
CA MET A 11 -18.14 -2.30 2.12
C MET A 11 -17.69 -1.12 1.26
N HIS A 12 -18.03 0.11 1.63
CA HIS A 12 -17.56 1.30 0.92
C HIS A 12 -16.02 1.42 0.93
N ILE A 13 -15.38 1.11 2.06
CA ILE A 13 -13.90 1.05 2.14
C ILE A 13 -13.34 -0.04 1.21
N MET A 14 -13.99 -1.21 1.16
CA MET A 14 -13.58 -2.29 0.26
C MET A 14 -13.72 -1.89 -1.21
N ASP A 15 -14.80 -1.22 -1.59
CA ASP A 15 -15.02 -0.75 -2.94
C ASP A 15 -13.93 0.24 -3.39
N ILE A 16 -13.61 1.21 -2.56
CA ILE A 16 -12.57 2.19 -2.87
C ILE A 16 -11.18 1.55 -2.93
N ASN A 17 -10.82 0.71 -1.96
CA ASN A 17 -9.45 0.24 -1.83
C ASN A 17 -9.17 -1.05 -2.60
N ILE A 18 -10.18 -1.89 -2.83
CA ILE A 18 -10.01 -3.22 -3.44
C ILE A 18 -10.65 -3.30 -4.82
N ASN A 19 -11.95 -2.98 -4.95
CA ASN A 19 -12.62 -3.08 -6.25
C ASN A 19 -12.04 -2.11 -7.28
N ALA A 20 -11.68 -0.88 -6.87
CA ALA A 20 -11.02 0.07 -7.77
C ALA A 20 -9.65 -0.44 -8.25
N MET A 21 -8.86 -1.03 -7.33
CA MET A 21 -7.57 -1.65 -7.67
C MET A 21 -7.74 -2.84 -8.60
N TYR A 22 -8.71 -3.72 -8.33
CA TYR A 22 -9.04 -4.86 -9.19
C TYR A 22 -9.43 -4.39 -10.60
N ASN A 23 -10.35 -3.44 -10.72
CA ASN A 23 -10.82 -2.93 -12.01
C ASN A 23 -9.70 -2.31 -12.83
N THR A 24 -8.83 -1.52 -12.20
CA THR A 24 -7.66 -0.92 -12.85
C THR A 24 -6.68 -1.99 -13.32
N SER A 25 -6.33 -2.94 -12.45
CA SER A 25 -5.41 -4.02 -12.78
C SER A 25 -5.95 -4.90 -13.91
N LYS A 26 -7.24 -5.25 -13.87
CA LYS A 26 -7.91 -6.01 -14.93
C LYS A 26 -7.83 -5.30 -16.29
N ALA A 27 -8.10 -3.99 -16.31
CA ALA A 27 -8.09 -3.21 -17.53
C ALA A 27 -6.70 -3.16 -18.17
N VAL A 28 -5.63 -2.90 -17.39
CA VAL A 28 -4.27 -2.76 -17.92
C VAL A 28 -3.64 -4.10 -18.30
N THR A 29 -3.99 -5.19 -17.60
CA THR A 29 -3.41 -6.53 -17.83
C THR A 29 -3.59 -7.00 -19.27
N ILE A 30 -4.72 -6.72 -19.91
CA ILE A 30 -4.98 -7.11 -21.30
C ILE A 30 -3.94 -6.50 -22.24
N TYR A 31 -3.60 -5.25 -22.04
CA TYR A 31 -2.59 -4.54 -22.85
C TYR A 31 -1.17 -4.98 -22.50
N MET A 32 -0.85 -5.15 -21.22
CA MET A 32 0.46 -5.60 -20.78
C MET A 32 0.79 -7.02 -21.27
N LYS A 33 -0.20 -7.93 -21.28
CA LYS A 33 -0.01 -9.29 -21.87
C LYS A 33 0.28 -9.22 -23.37
N LYS A 34 -0.38 -8.33 -24.11
CA LYS A 34 -0.13 -8.16 -25.56
C LYS A 34 1.26 -7.61 -25.85
N GLN A 35 1.77 -6.68 -25.04
CA GLN A 35 3.09 -6.10 -25.22
C GLN A 35 4.23 -6.96 -24.68
N GLY A 36 3.92 -7.99 -23.85
CA GLY A 36 4.90 -8.92 -23.30
C GLY A 36 5.71 -8.37 -22.12
N TYR A 37 5.32 -7.28 -21.49
CA TYR A 37 5.92 -6.72 -20.29
C TYR A 37 4.94 -5.80 -19.57
N GLY A 38 5.19 -5.51 -18.31
CA GLY A 38 4.42 -4.56 -17.53
C GLY A 38 4.86 -4.46 -16.07
N VAL A 39 4.43 -3.38 -15.42
CA VAL A 39 4.62 -3.20 -13.98
C VAL A 39 3.32 -2.68 -13.38
N ILE A 40 2.81 -3.39 -12.37
CA ILE A 40 1.67 -2.98 -11.56
C ILE A 40 2.18 -2.71 -10.15
N LEU A 41 1.90 -1.52 -9.63
CA LEU A 41 2.32 -1.09 -8.31
C LEU A 41 1.11 -0.68 -7.48
N ASN A 42 0.87 -1.40 -6.40
CA ASN A 42 -0.24 -1.18 -5.49
C ASN A 42 0.19 -0.39 -4.25
N THR A 43 -0.74 0.31 -3.62
CA THR A 43 -0.50 1.04 -2.37
C THR A 43 -1.11 0.28 -1.20
N SER A 44 -0.24 -0.34 -0.41
CA SER A 44 -0.57 -0.96 0.87
C SER A 44 -0.41 0.05 2.01
N SER A 45 -0.11 -0.40 3.20
CA SER A 45 0.17 0.43 4.39
C SER A 45 0.88 -0.41 5.46
N MET A 46 1.56 0.23 6.39
CA MET A 46 2.10 -0.43 7.59
C MET A 46 1.02 -1.20 8.36
N VAL A 47 -0.21 -0.68 8.40
CA VAL A 47 -1.33 -1.34 9.08
C VAL A 47 -1.73 -2.69 8.45
N SER A 48 -1.30 -2.97 7.24
CA SER A 48 -1.47 -4.29 6.60
C SER A 48 -0.59 -5.39 7.17
N LYS A 49 0.27 -5.06 8.14
CA LYS A 49 1.14 -6.01 8.84
C LYS A 49 0.80 -6.13 10.32
N TYR A 50 0.42 -5.01 10.93
CA TYR A 50 0.27 -4.92 12.37
C TYR A 50 -1.17 -4.66 12.82
N GLY A 51 -2.06 -4.32 11.89
CA GLY A 51 -3.40 -3.81 12.22
C GLY A 51 -3.35 -2.39 12.75
N GLN A 52 -4.42 -1.99 13.39
CA GLN A 52 -4.51 -0.73 14.15
C GLN A 52 -5.60 -0.86 15.22
N PRO A 53 -5.55 -0.05 16.29
CA PRO A 53 -6.47 -0.20 17.43
C PRO A 53 -7.90 0.27 17.17
N SER A 54 -8.19 0.93 16.05
CA SER A 54 -9.53 1.40 15.67
C SER A 54 -9.70 1.44 14.15
N GLY A 55 -10.98 1.37 13.67
CA GLY A 55 -11.29 1.47 12.25
C GLY A 55 -10.92 0.23 11.44
N ILE A 56 -11.53 -0.91 11.76
CA ILE A 56 -11.24 -2.24 11.23
C ILE A 56 -11.27 -2.32 9.68
N GLY A 57 -12.10 -1.53 9.01
CA GLY A 57 -12.27 -1.58 7.56
C GLY A 57 -10.98 -1.24 6.80
N TYR A 58 -10.27 -0.19 7.23
CA TYR A 58 -9.05 0.24 6.55
C TYR A 58 -7.92 -0.80 6.62
N PRO A 59 -7.48 -1.29 7.79
CA PRO A 59 -6.44 -2.32 7.84
C PRO A 59 -6.87 -3.60 7.11
N THR A 60 -8.13 -4.03 7.24
CA THR A 60 -8.65 -5.20 6.49
C THR A 60 -8.47 -5.00 4.98
N SER A 61 -8.81 -3.83 4.44
CA SER A 61 -8.60 -3.54 3.03
C SER A 61 -7.13 -3.57 2.64
N LYS A 62 -6.22 -3.11 3.50
CA LYS A 62 -4.77 -3.10 3.21
C LYS A 62 -4.13 -4.50 3.31
N PHE A 63 -4.63 -5.38 4.18
CA PHE A 63 -4.29 -6.81 4.13
C PHE A 63 -4.76 -7.45 2.82
N ALA A 64 -5.97 -7.11 2.36
CA ALA A 64 -6.49 -7.59 1.07
C ALA A 64 -5.65 -7.11 -0.12
N VAL A 65 -5.13 -5.86 -0.11
CA VAL A 65 -4.16 -5.36 -1.11
C VAL A 65 -2.91 -6.25 -1.16
N ASN A 66 -2.39 -6.68 -0.01
CA ASN A 66 -1.23 -7.58 0.03
C ASN A 66 -1.55 -8.93 -0.63
N GLY A 67 -2.67 -9.54 -0.24
CA GLY A 67 -3.12 -10.82 -0.81
C GLY A 67 -3.33 -10.73 -2.33
N PHE A 68 -3.99 -9.66 -2.79
CA PHE A 68 -4.18 -9.38 -4.20
C PHE A 68 -2.84 -9.22 -4.96
N THR A 69 -1.92 -8.43 -4.40
CA THR A 69 -0.59 -8.20 -5.01
C THR A 69 0.17 -9.51 -5.18
N LEU A 70 0.22 -10.35 -4.15
CA LEU A 70 0.92 -11.64 -4.18
C LEU A 70 0.31 -12.60 -5.20
N SER A 71 -1.03 -12.69 -5.23
CA SER A 71 -1.74 -13.59 -6.15
C SER A 71 -1.58 -13.14 -7.60
N LEU A 72 -1.76 -11.84 -7.87
CA LEU A 72 -1.63 -11.28 -9.20
C LEU A 72 -0.19 -11.36 -9.73
N ALA A 73 0.82 -11.21 -8.86
CA ALA A 73 2.22 -11.39 -9.21
C ALA A 73 2.49 -12.81 -9.71
N ARG A 74 1.94 -13.83 -9.04
CA ARG A 74 2.07 -15.23 -9.47
C ARG A 74 1.37 -15.51 -10.80
N GLU A 75 0.18 -14.96 -10.99
CA GLU A 75 -0.61 -15.12 -12.21
C GLU A 75 0.08 -14.50 -13.44
N LEU A 76 0.70 -13.32 -13.26
CA LEU A 76 1.21 -12.53 -14.36
C LEU A 76 2.72 -12.71 -14.65
N ALA A 77 3.45 -13.42 -13.80
CA ALA A 77 4.90 -13.59 -13.93
C ALA A 77 5.31 -14.22 -15.28
N SER A 78 4.55 -15.22 -15.78
CA SER A 78 4.83 -15.88 -17.07
C SER A 78 4.67 -14.96 -18.28
N TYR A 79 4.01 -13.80 -18.11
CA TYR A 79 3.86 -12.77 -19.14
C TYR A 79 4.88 -11.64 -19.00
N ASN A 80 5.92 -11.82 -18.15
CA ASN A 80 6.91 -10.79 -17.87
C ASN A 80 6.28 -9.50 -17.29
N ILE A 81 5.24 -9.65 -16.47
CA ILE A 81 4.57 -8.55 -15.78
C ILE A 81 4.90 -8.66 -14.29
N ARG A 82 5.49 -7.62 -13.73
CA ARG A 82 5.82 -7.53 -12.31
C ARG A 82 4.69 -6.85 -11.54
N VAL A 83 4.35 -7.39 -10.38
CA VAL A 83 3.32 -6.82 -9.50
C VAL A 83 3.89 -6.72 -8.09
N ASN A 84 3.97 -5.51 -7.57
CA ASN A 84 4.50 -5.23 -6.23
C ASN A 84 3.61 -4.23 -5.50
N ALA A 85 3.81 -4.07 -4.21
CA ALA A 85 3.17 -3.02 -3.44
C ALA A 85 4.19 -2.25 -2.59
N VAL A 86 3.94 -0.98 -2.37
CA VAL A 86 4.60 -0.18 -1.34
C VAL A 86 3.67 -0.11 -0.14
N ALA A 87 4.21 -0.29 1.06
CA ALA A 87 3.53 -0.17 2.33
C ALA A 87 4.09 1.03 3.11
N PRO A 88 3.54 2.23 2.91
CA PRO A 88 3.98 3.42 3.61
C PRO A 88 3.71 3.33 5.11
N GLY A 89 4.60 3.91 5.91
CA GLY A 89 4.33 4.30 7.27
C GLY A 89 3.66 5.68 7.37
N ILE A 90 3.82 6.33 8.52
CA ILE A 90 3.34 7.68 8.74
C ILE A 90 4.12 8.63 7.83
N THR A 91 3.39 9.30 6.93
CA THR A 91 3.98 10.16 5.90
C THR A 91 3.45 11.57 6.01
N ASN A 92 4.32 12.57 5.89
CA ASN A 92 4.04 14.00 5.99
C ASN A 92 3.17 14.50 4.82
N THR A 93 1.91 14.11 4.82
CA THR A 93 0.88 14.55 3.86
C THR A 93 0.10 15.73 4.43
N ASP A 94 -0.67 16.40 3.58
CA ASP A 94 -1.54 17.51 4.03
C ASP A 94 -2.55 17.07 5.10
N MET A 95 -2.90 15.79 5.16
CA MET A 95 -3.72 15.23 6.23
C MET A 95 -2.97 15.23 7.56
N VAL A 96 -1.71 14.78 7.58
CA VAL A 96 -0.89 14.73 8.80
C VAL A 96 -0.50 16.13 9.25
N LYS A 97 -0.21 17.05 8.33
CA LYS A 97 0.10 18.46 8.65
C LYS A 97 -1.03 19.20 9.36
N LYS A 98 -2.28 18.76 9.20
CA LYS A 98 -3.45 19.32 9.89
C LYS A 98 -3.61 18.81 11.32
N LEU A 99 -2.86 17.80 11.73
CA LEU A 99 -2.90 17.32 13.12
C LEU A 99 -2.16 18.27 14.05
N PRO A 100 -2.64 18.45 15.29
CA PRO A 100 -1.90 19.18 16.32
C PRO A 100 -0.52 18.59 16.56
N GLN A 101 0.46 19.44 16.83
CA GLN A 101 1.84 19.00 17.05
C GLN A 101 1.96 18.01 18.21
N GLU A 102 1.13 18.16 19.23
CA GLU A 102 1.02 17.24 20.38
C GLU A 102 0.66 15.80 19.98
N MET A 103 -0.03 15.61 18.84
CA MET A 103 -0.33 14.29 18.31
C MET A 103 0.80 13.75 17.41
N ILE A 104 1.59 14.63 16.78
CA ILE A 104 2.66 14.25 15.86
C ILE A 104 3.91 13.81 16.63
N GLU A 105 4.27 14.47 17.73
CA GLU A 105 5.48 14.15 18.51
C GLU A 105 5.51 12.70 19.03
N PRO A 106 4.41 12.15 19.62
CA PRO A 106 4.39 10.74 20.02
C PRO A 106 4.56 9.78 18.83
N LEU A 107 4.00 10.14 17.66
CA LEU A 107 4.15 9.35 16.44
C LEU A 107 5.62 9.31 15.99
N ILE A 108 6.31 10.47 15.99
CA ILE A 108 7.73 10.53 15.65
C ILE A 108 8.55 9.67 16.62
N LYS A 109 8.27 9.75 17.92
CA LYS A 109 9.00 8.99 18.95
C LYS A 109 8.82 7.47 18.79
N SER A 110 7.71 7.02 18.18
CA SER A 110 7.45 5.60 17.91
C SER A 110 8.18 5.07 16.66
N ILE A 111 8.76 5.96 15.83
CA ILE A 111 9.46 5.60 14.61
C ILE A 111 10.98 5.51 14.90
N PRO A 112 11.62 4.32 14.78
CA PRO A 112 13.04 4.15 15.05
C PRO A 112 13.98 5.07 14.24
N LEU A 113 13.61 5.44 12.99
CA LEU A 113 14.36 6.43 12.21
C LEU A 113 14.20 7.87 12.70
N GLY A 114 13.39 8.13 13.76
CA GLY A 114 13.28 9.43 14.43
C GLY A 114 12.58 10.52 13.64
N ARG A 115 11.90 10.19 12.56
CA ARG A 115 11.09 11.11 11.75
C ARG A 115 9.92 10.43 11.07
N ILE A 116 8.89 11.20 10.74
CA ILE A 116 7.87 10.74 9.77
C ILE A 116 8.47 10.72 8.36
N GLY A 117 7.94 9.87 7.49
CA GLY A 117 8.34 9.80 6.08
C GLY A 117 7.91 11.05 5.34
N GLU A 118 8.69 11.43 4.33
CA GLU A 118 8.29 12.44 3.37
C GLU A 118 7.63 11.78 2.14
N PRO A 119 6.72 12.45 1.43
CA PRO A 119 6.14 11.92 0.18
C PRO A 119 7.21 11.45 -0.81
N LYS A 120 8.37 12.10 -0.82
CA LYS A 120 9.52 11.72 -1.66
C LYS A 120 10.11 10.36 -1.27
N ASP A 121 10.08 9.97 0.00
CA ASP A 121 10.54 8.64 0.44
C ASP A 121 9.69 7.55 -0.21
N ILE A 122 8.38 7.76 -0.27
CA ILE A 122 7.43 6.84 -0.89
C ILE A 122 7.58 6.84 -2.42
N ALA A 123 7.70 8.02 -3.03
CA ALA A 123 7.89 8.16 -4.47
C ALA A 123 9.17 7.48 -4.97
N ASN A 124 10.27 7.56 -4.20
CA ASN A 124 11.53 6.90 -4.54
C ASN A 124 11.39 5.36 -4.55
N ALA A 125 10.62 4.80 -3.61
CA ALA A 125 10.34 3.35 -3.59
C ALA A 125 9.52 2.92 -4.82
N TYR A 126 8.51 3.69 -5.20
CA TYR A 126 7.78 3.45 -6.45
C TYR A 126 8.66 3.56 -7.68
N LEU A 127 9.50 4.59 -7.76
CA LEU A 127 10.41 4.77 -8.88
C LEU A 127 11.38 3.59 -9.02
N PHE A 128 11.96 3.11 -7.91
CA PHE A 128 12.79 1.91 -7.90
C PHE A 128 12.03 0.68 -8.41
N LEU A 129 10.85 0.40 -7.83
CA LEU A 129 10.05 -0.76 -8.22
C LEU A 129 9.53 -0.68 -9.67
N ALA A 130 9.31 0.52 -10.21
CA ALA A 130 8.91 0.73 -11.60
C ALA A 130 10.04 0.53 -12.59
N SER A 131 11.29 0.76 -12.20
CA SER A 131 12.47 0.72 -13.05
C SER A 131 13.00 -0.69 -13.31
N ASP A 132 13.92 -0.80 -14.28
CA ASP A 132 14.64 -2.05 -14.58
C ASP A 132 15.58 -2.51 -13.46
N MET A 133 15.93 -1.62 -12.52
CA MET A 133 16.67 -1.99 -11.31
C MET A 133 15.92 -3.05 -10.47
N ALA A 134 14.60 -3.10 -10.60
CA ALA A 134 13.74 -4.08 -9.94
C ALA A 134 13.28 -5.21 -10.88
N SER A 135 14.02 -5.48 -11.96
CA SER A 135 13.62 -6.45 -13.01
C SER A 135 13.40 -7.88 -12.50
N TYR A 136 14.02 -8.26 -11.39
CA TYR A 136 13.86 -9.58 -10.75
C TYR A 136 13.02 -9.52 -9.46
N ILE A 137 12.27 -8.44 -9.25
CA ILE A 137 11.44 -8.22 -8.06
C ILE A 137 9.96 -8.22 -8.46
N THR A 138 9.23 -9.24 -8.01
CA THR A 138 7.77 -9.34 -8.15
C THR A 138 7.18 -10.03 -6.93
N GLY A 139 5.97 -9.67 -6.53
CA GLY A 139 5.29 -10.19 -5.35
C GLY A 139 5.84 -9.64 -4.02
N VAL A 140 6.53 -8.50 -4.01
CA VAL A 140 7.01 -7.89 -2.76
C VAL A 140 6.02 -6.86 -2.22
N ILE A 141 5.92 -6.81 -0.90
CA ILE A 141 5.26 -5.73 -0.16
C ILE A 141 6.38 -4.94 0.53
N LEU A 142 6.85 -3.89 -0.12
CA LEU A 142 7.99 -3.09 0.32
C LEU A 142 7.56 -2.10 1.40
N SER A 143 8.02 -2.29 2.62
CA SER A 143 7.81 -1.32 3.70
C SER A 143 8.68 -0.08 3.49
N VAL A 144 8.05 1.10 3.62
CA VAL A 144 8.69 2.41 3.63
C VAL A 144 8.14 3.18 4.83
N ASP A 145 8.55 2.76 6.02
CA ASP A 145 7.88 3.11 7.27
C ASP A 145 8.85 3.55 8.40
N GLY A 146 10.15 3.62 8.12
CA GLY A 146 11.14 3.96 9.14
C GLY A 146 11.17 2.96 10.31
N LEU A 147 10.67 1.75 10.10
CA LEU A 147 10.46 0.69 11.09
C LEU A 147 9.37 1.06 12.13
N ALA A 148 8.45 1.97 11.79
CA ALA A 148 7.28 2.23 12.62
C ALA A 148 6.45 0.94 12.79
N ARG A 149 6.04 0.68 14.02
CA ARG A 149 5.13 -0.41 14.36
C ARG A 149 3.93 0.22 15.07
N SER A 150 2.75 0.04 14.53
CA SER A 150 1.51 0.52 15.14
C SER A 150 1.11 -0.36 16.31
#